data_18257252a6a90e799babc3016d5cafa3
#
_entry.id   18257252a6a90e799babc3016d5cafa3
#
_cell.length_a   1.000
_cell.length_b   1.000
_cell.length_c   1.000
_cell.angle_alpha   90.00
_cell.angle_beta   90.00
_cell.angle_gamma   90.00
#
_symmetry.space_group_name_H-M   'P 1'
#
loop_
_entity.id
_entity.type
_entity.pdbx_description
1 polymer ?
#
loop_
_entity_poly.entity_id
_entity_poly.type
_entity_poly.pdbx_seq_one_letter_code
_entity_poly.pdbx_strand_id
1 'polypeptide(L)'
;MKALGMIETYGLIGAIEAADVMLKTANVTLLKKEFVKGGLVLVSITGDVGAVKTAVEAATTAVTRLGAQVLYGSHVIPRPDFQLDSFYPRKKENQAFVEEAQSEDNFIQNEESTEEVIEEIPEEMEAKTNISLEILEDT
;
A
#
# COMPACT_ATOMS: atom_id res chain seq x y z
N MET A 1 -22.85 -2.55 -12.11
CA MET A 1 -21.47 -2.02 -11.97
C MET A 1 -21.19 -1.02 -13.08
N LYS A 2 -20.46 0.10 -12.81
CA LYS A 2 -19.91 0.98 -13.85
C LYS A 2 -18.74 0.25 -14.55
N ALA A 3 -18.08 0.89 -15.51
CA ALA A 3 -16.91 0.29 -16.17
C ALA A 3 -15.84 -0.10 -15.16
N LEU A 4 -15.08 -1.14 -15.48
CA LEU A 4 -13.97 -1.67 -14.69
C LEU A 4 -12.66 -1.42 -15.43
N GLY A 5 -11.69 -0.81 -14.76
CA GLY A 5 -10.32 -0.65 -15.23
C GLY A 5 -9.37 -1.43 -14.35
N MET A 6 -8.35 -2.04 -14.96
CA MET A 6 -7.36 -2.87 -14.26
C MET A 6 -5.97 -2.61 -14.81
N ILE A 7 -5.00 -2.55 -13.90
CA ILE A 7 -3.56 -2.54 -14.23
C ILE A 7 -2.85 -3.56 -13.36
N GLU A 8 -2.02 -4.37 -13.98
CA GLU A 8 -1.12 -5.30 -13.30
C GLU A 8 0.33 -4.87 -13.47
N THR A 9 1.07 -4.89 -12.37
CA THR A 9 2.48 -4.50 -12.34
C THR A 9 3.33 -5.53 -11.62
N TYR A 10 4.60 -5.62 -12.00
CA TYR A 10 5.60 -6.31 -11.19
C TYR A 10 6.00 -5.44 -10.01
N GLY A 11 5.68 -5.90 -8.81
CA GLY A 11 5.99 -5.21 -7.56
C GLY A 11 5.03 -4.06 -7.23
N LEU A 12 5.12 -3.61 -5.98
CA LEU A 12 4.20 -2.64 -5.38
C LEU A 12 4.43 -1.21 -5.89
N ILE A 13 5.65 -0.84 -6.24
CA ILE A 13 6.00 0.52 -6.67
C ILE A 13 5.20 0.91 -7.92
N GLY A 14 5.16 0.04 -8.93
CA GLY A 14 4.37 0.28 -10.14
C GLY A 14 2.87 0.35 -9.86
N ALA A 15 2.37 -0.43 -8.92
CA ALA A 15 0.96 -0.44 -8.53
C ALA A 15 0.55 0.86 -7.81
N ILE A 16 1.43 1.41 -6.96
CA ILE A 16 1.20 2.70 -6.29
C ILE A 16 1.17 3.84 -7.31
N GLU A 17 2.16 3.88 -8.22
CA GLU A 17 2.19 4.87 -9.31
C GLU A 17 0.94 4.76 -10.19
N ALA A 18 0.54 3.55 -10.58
CA ALA A 18 -0.67 3.33 -11.37
C ALA A 18 -1.91 3.87 -10.65
N ALA A 19 -2.07 3.55 -9.37
CA ALA A 19 -3.22 4.00 -8.57
C ALA A 19 -3.25 5.53 -8.45
N ASP A 20 -2.13 6.16 -8.14
CA ASP A 20 -2.02 7.61 -7.98
C ASP A 20 -2.38 8.34 -9.29
N VAL A 21 -1.79 7.91 -10.40
CA VAL A 21 -2.06 8.52 -11.72
C VAL A 21 -3.52 8.32 -12.13
N MET A 22 -4.09 7.13 -11.95
CA MET A 22 -5.49 6.87 -12.29
C MET A 22 -6.44 7.78 -11.52
N LEU A 23 -6.26 7.91 -10.21
CA LEU A 23 -7.12 8.70 -9.35
C LEU A 23 -6.98 10.22 -9.58
N LYS A 24 -5.82 10.68 -10.02
CA LYS A 24 -5.56 12.09 -10.33
C LYS A 24 -6.01 12.50 -11.74
N THR A 25 -5.99 11.55 -12.69
CA THR A 25 -6.25 11.86 -14.11
C THR A 25 -7.74 11.97 -14.43
N ALA A 26 -8.59 11.16 -13.79
CA ALA A 26 -10.00 11.11 -14.11
C ALA A 26 -10.88 10.82 -12.89
N ASN A 27 -12.16 11.09 -12.99
CA ASN A 27 -13.13 10.80 -11.93
C ASN A 27 -13.45 9.30 -11.87
N VAL A 28 -12.58 8.57 -11.19
CA VAL A 28 -12.67 7.12 -10.97
C VAL A 28 -12.53 6.80 -9.48
N THR A 29 -13.01 5.64 -9.09
CA THR A 29 -12.93 5.16 -7.71
C THR A 29 -12.06 3.91 -7.66
N LEU A 30 -11.12 3.87 -6.71
CA LEU A 30 -10.32 2.68 -6.43
C LEU A 30 -11.22 1.62 -5.80
N LEU A 31 -11.27 0.44 -6.41
CA LEU A 31 -12.02 -0.71 -5.91
C LEU A 31 -11.16 -1.58 -5.01
N LYS A 32 -9.99 -1.98 -5.52
CA LYS A 32 -9.17 -3.01 -4.88
C LYS A 32 -7.72 -2.92 -5.32
N LYS A 33 -6.83 -3.25 -4.40
CA LYS A 33 -5.44 -3.64 -4.68
C LYS A 33 -5.24 -5.07 -4.19
N GLU A 34 -4.68 -5.93 -5.02
CA GLU A 34 -4.43 -7.34 -4.69
C GLU A 34 -2.99 -7.73 -5.03
N PHE A 35 -2.40 -8.49 -4.12
CA PHE A 35 -1.15 -9.19 -4.41
C PHE A 35 -1.46 -10.53 -5.08
N VAL A 36 -0.98 -10.69 -6.30
CA VAL A 36 -1.13 -11.91 -7.09
C VAL A 36 0.16 -12.73 -6.98
N LYS A 37 0.11 -14.00 -7.28
CA LYS A 37 1.32 -14.85 -7.30
C LYS A 37 2.34 -14.35 -8.32
N GLY A 38 3.61 -14.66 -8.11
CA GLY A 38 4.68 -14.28 -9.03
C GLY A 38 5.17 -12.83 -8.92
N GLY A 39 4.85 -12.14 -7.81
CA GLY A 39 5.26 -10.75 -7.59
C GLY A 39 4.39 -9.72 -8.30
N LEU A 40 3.25 -10.15 -8.86
CA LEU A 40 2.30 -9.27 -9.51
C LEU A 40 1.41 -8.56 -8.49
N VAL A 41 1.08 -7.31 -8.78
CA VAL A 41 0.12 -6.52 -8.01
C VAL A 41 -0.93 -5.97 -8.98
N LEU A 42 -2.20 -6.31 -8.71
CA LEU A 42 -3.36 -5.84 -9.45
C LEU A 42 -3.97 -4.63 -8.77
N VAL A 43 -4.22 -3.58 -9.53
CA VAL A 43 -5.01 -2.42 -9.12
C VAL A 43 -6.26 -2.33 -9.98
N SER A 44 -7.43 -2.23 -9.33
CA SER A 44 -8.73 -2.16 -10.00
C SER A 44 -9.47 -0.86 -9.65
N ILE A 45 -10.02 -0.20 -10.66
CA ILE A 45 -10.80 1.03 -10.55
C ILE A 45 -12.16 0.88 -11.21
N THR A 46 -13.12 1.72 -10.80
CA THR A 46 -14.44 1.82 -11.46
C THR A 46 -14.82 3.28 -11.70
N GLY A 47 -15.64 3.49 -12.71
CA GLY A 47 -16.13 4.82 -13.08
C GLY A 47 -16.90 4.78 -14.41
N ASP A 48 -17.12 5.94 -14.98
CA ASP A 48 -17.71 6.03 -16.32
C ASP A 48 -16.70 5.53 -17.37
N VAL A 49 -17.17 4.95 -18.46
CA VAL A 49 -16.31 4.28 -19.46
C VAL A 49 -15.17 5.18 -19.96
N GLY A 50 -15.49 6.45 -20.29
CA GLY A 50 -14.49 7.40 -20.76
C GLY A 50 -13.44 7.73 -19.69
N ALA A 51 -13.89 7.95 -18.44
CA ALA A 51 -12.99 8.23 -17.31
C ALA A 51 -12.05 7.04 -17.02
N VAL A 52 -12.60 5.83 -16.97
CA VAL A 52 -11.80 4.60 -16.75
C VAL A 52 -10.78 4.38 -17.85
N LYS A 53 -11.17 4.57 -19.12
CA LYS A 53 -10.27 4.44 -20.25
C LYS A 53 -9.10 5.43 -20.18
N THR A 54 -9.41 6.71 -19.98
CA THR A 54 -8.40 7.78 -19.82
C THR A 54 -7.47 7.52 -18.63
N ALA A 55 -8.01 7.10 -17.50
CA ALA A 55 -7.22 6.79 -16.31
C ALA A 55 -6.23 5.64 -16.57
N VAL A 56 -6.69 4.54 -17.16
CA VAL A 56 -5.86 3.37 -17.45
C VAL A 56 -4.78 3.70 -18.49
N GLU A 57 -5.08 4.45 -19.53
CA GLU A 57 -4.12 4.88 -20.55
C GLU A 57 -3.02 5.77 -19.95
N ALA A 58 -3.40 6.74 -19.11
CA ALA A 58 -2.44 7.60 -18.43
C ALA A 58 -1.52 6.82 -17.49
N ALA A 59 -2.08 5.93 -16.68
CA ALA A 59 -1.31 5.12 -15.75
C ALA A 59 -0.40 4.11 -16.47
N THR A 60 -0.86 3.51 -17.57
CA THR A 60 -0.03 2.66 -18.43
C THR A 60 1.21 3.41 -18.89
N THR A 61 1.05 4.65 -19.33
CA THR A 61 2.16 5.51 -19.75
C THR A 61 3.10 5.83 -18.60
N ALA A 62 2.57 6.17 -17.42
CA ALA A 62 3.38 6.52 -16.25
C ALA A 62 4.19 5.31 -15.75
N VAL A 63 3.54 4.16 -15.59
CA VAL A 63 4.21 2.92 -15.13
C VAL A 63 5.31 2.47 -16.10
N THR A 64 5.08 2.59 -17.41
CA THR A 64 6.10 2.24 -18.42
C THR A 64 7.36 3.12 -18.30
N ARG A 65 7.23 4.37 -17.83
CA ARG A 65 8.37 5.27 -17.57
C ARG A 65 9.24 4.84 -16.39
N LEU A 66 8.69 4.10 -15.43
CA LEU A 66 9.46 3.52 -14.32
C LEU A 66 10.38 2.39 -14.79
N GLY A 67 10.04 1.75 -15.89
CA GLY A 67 10.79 0.68 -16.51
C GLY A 67 9.90 -0.22 -17.35
N ALA A 68 10.39 -0.64 -18.51
CA ALA A 68 9.61 -1.42 -19.47
C ALA A 68 9.08 -2.77 -18.92
N GLN A 69 9.71 -3.29 -17.86
CA GLN A 69 9.33 -4.56 -17.23
C GLN A 69 8.39 -4.38 -16.04
N VAL A 70 8.09 -3.14 -15.62
CA VAL A 70 7.24 -2.89 -14.45
C VAL A 70 5.77 -3.12 -14.78
N LEU A 71 5.34 -2.74 -15.97
CA LEU A 71 3.98 -2.99 -16.44
C LEU A 71 3.85 -4.43 -16.93
N TYR A 72 2.97 -5.21 -16.33
CA TYR A 72 2.60 -6.54 -16.82
C TYR A 72 1.44 -6.47 -17.81
N GLY A 73 0.38 -5.71 -17.49
CA GLY A 73 -0.77 -5.57 -18.35
C GLY A 73 -1.76 -4.51 -17.90
N SER A 74 -2.66 -4.13 -18.80
CA SER A 74 -3.77 -3.23 -18.52
C SER A 74 -5.02 -3.65 -19.27
N HIS A 75 -6.20 -3.45 -18.64
CA HIS A 75 -7.48 -3.86 -19.21
C HIS A 75 -8.58 -2.90 -18.85
N VAL A 76 -9.52 -2.72 -19.77
CA VAL A 76 -10.76 -1.95 -19.54
C VAL A 76 -11.95 -2.80 -19.96
N ILE A 77 -12.90 -2.99 -19.07
CA ILE A 77 -14.18 -3.66 -19.33
C ILE A 77 -15.29 -2.62 -19.26
N PRO A 78 -15.80 -2.14 -20.41
CA PRO A 78 -16.81 -1.06 -20.43
C PRO A 78 -18.13 -1.45 -19.80
N ARG A 79 -18.52 -2.72 -19.92
CA ARG A 79 -19.74 -3.29 -19.35
C ARG A 79 -19.44 -4.60 -18.65
N PRO A 80 -18.92 -4.54 -17.41
CA PRO A 80 -18.70 -5.75 -16.64
C PRO A 80 -20.05 -6.42 -16.31
N ASP A 81 -20.05 -7.75 -16.32
CA ASP A 81 -21.21 -8.53 -15.93
C ASP A 81 -21.52 -8.32 -14.45
N PHE A 82 -22.82 -8.42 -14.07
CA PHE A 82 -23.26 -8.21 -12.68
C PHE A 82 -22.62 -9.23 -11.70
N GLN A 83 -22.20 -10.40 -12.18
CA GLN A 83 -21.53 -11.40 -11.35
C GLN A 83 -20.20 -10.88 -10.78
N LEU A 84 -19.55 -9.93 -11.45
CA LEU A 84 -18.33 -9.30 -10.96
C LEU A 84 -18.54 -8.39 -9.74
N ASP A 85 -19.77 -7.99 -9.44
CA ASP A 85 -20.09 -7.22 -8.22
C ASP A 85 -19.75 -7.98 -6.93
N SER A 86 -19.72 -9.32 -6.98
CA SER A 86 -19.34 -10.15 -5.84
C SER A 86 -17.83 -10.14 -5.57
N PHE A 87 -17.01 -9.95 -6.60
CA PHE A 87 -15.55 -9.87 -6.49
C PHE A 87 -15.06 -8.47 -6.09
N TYR A 88 -15.89 -7.44 -6.35
CA TYR A 88 -15.60 -6.06 -6.06
C TYR A 88 -16.70 -5.44 -5.19
N PRO A 89 -16.83 -5.85 -3.92
CA PRO A 89 -17.85 -5.31 -3.03
C PRO A 89 -17.66 -3.80 -2.91
N ARG A 90 -18.72 -3.04 -3.10
CA ARG A 90 -18.70 -1.59 -2.88
C ARG A 90 -18.45 -1.34 -1.40
N LYS A 91 -17.33 -0.73 -1.05
CA LYS A 91 -17.14 -0.18 0.30
C LYS A 91 -18.31 0.79 0.54
N LYS A 92 -19.12 0.53 1.57
CA LYS A 92 -20.06 1.53 2.07
C LYS A 92 -19.20 2.70 2.55
N GLU A 93 -19.46 3.89 2.05
CA GLU A 93 -18.63 5.11 2.22
C GLU A 93 -18.30 5.51 3.67
N ASN A 94 -18.78 4.79 4.69
CA ASN A 94 -18.66 5.16 6.11
C ASN A 94 -17.82 4.22 6.98
N GLN A 95 -17.12 3.21 6.45
CA GLN A 95 -16.36 2.28 7.30
C GLN A 95 -14.84 2.38 7.18
N ALA A 96 -14.29 3.02 6.15
CA ALA A 96 -12.84 3.05 5.92
C ALA A 96 -12.09 4.02 6.86
N PHE A 97 -12.75 5.05 7.39
CA PHE A 97 -12.10 6.02 8.31
C PHE A 97 -12.04 5.56 9.76
N VAL A 98 -12.86 4.57 10.16
CA VAL A 98 -12.94 4.13 11.56
C VAL A 98 -11.97 2.97 11.85
N GLU A 99 -11.68 2.12 10.86
CA GLU A 99 -10.75 1.00 11.06
C GLU A 99 -9.27 1.43 11.03
N GLU A 100 -8.90 2.44 10.23
CA GLU A 100 -7.53 2.98 10.24
C GLU A 100 -7.25 3.78 11.52
N ALA A 101 -8.21 4.54 12.04
CA ALA A 101 -8.06 5.27 13.30
C ALA A 101 -7.95 4.34 14.52
N GLN A 102 -8.61 3.18 14.50
CA GLN A 102 -8.51 2.21 15.59
C GLN A 102 -7.22 1.39 15.57
N SER A 103 -6.56 1.26 14.41
CA SER A 103 -5.25 0.60 14.31
C SER A 103 -4.11 1.51 14.77
N GLU A 104 -4.23 2.83 14.58
CA GLU A 104 -3.25 3.81 15.08
C GLU A 104 -3.33 3.99 16.58
N ASP A 105 -4.54 4.02 17.17
CA ASP A 105 -4.71 4.10 18.64
C ASP A 105 -4.17 2.85 19.37
N ASN A 106 -4.25 1.66 18.76
CA ASN A 106 -3.65 0.45 19.35
C ASN A 106 -2.12 0.42 19.23
N PHE A 107 -1.53 1.13 18.26
CA PHE A 107 -0.07 1.21 18.13
C PHE A 107 0.51 2.17 19.20
N ILE A 108 -0.15 3.31 19.45
CA ILE A 108 0.27 4.30 20.44
C ILE A 108 0.16 3.74 21.86
N GLN A 109 -0.88 2.95 22.18
CA GLN A 109 -1.03 2.33 23.50
C GLN A 109 0.02 1.25 23.79
N ASN A 110 0.59 0.61 22.76
CA ASN A 110 1.68 -0.35 22.95
C ASN A 110 3.05 0.31 23.13
N GLU A 111 3.26 1.55 22.66
CA GLU A 111 4.50 2.28 22.91
C GLU A 111 4.56 2.85 24.35
N GLU A 112 3.44 3.33 24.90
CA GLU A 112 3.39 3.77 26.30
C GLU A 112 3.63 2.63 27.32
N SER A 113 3.30 1.39 26.96
CA SER A 113 3.56 0.24 27.83
C SER A 113 4.99 -0.29 27.78
N THR A 114 5.81 0.15 26.83
CA THR A 114 7.22 -0.24 26.72
C THR A 114 8.18 0.77 27.36
N GLU A 115 7.76 2.00 27.60
CA GLU A 115 8.59 2.98 28.32
C GLU A 115 8.67 2.74 29.83
N GLU A 116 7.67 2.11 30.47
CA GLU A 116 7.71 1.78 31.90
C GLU A 116 8.64 0.58 32.26
N VAL A 117 9.17 -0.14 31.29
CA VAL A 117 10.03 -1.32 31.54
C VAL A 117 11.53 -0.99 31.52
N ILE A 118 11.92 0.25 31.20
CA ILE A 118 13.36 0.62 31.06
C ILE A 118 13.98 1.14 32.37
N GLU A 119 13.21 1.30 33.45
CA GLU A 119 13.70 1.87 34.73
C GLU A 119 14.34 0.88 35.69
N GLU A 120 14.43 -0.44 35.39
CA GLU A 120 15.16 -1.40 36.24
C GLU A 120 16.27 -2.14 35.46
N ILE A 121 17.34 -1.44 35.13
CA ILE A 121 18.62 -2.10 34.78
C ILE A 121 19.41 -2.25 36.09
N PRO A 122 19.72 -3.47 36.56
CA PRO A 122 20.50 -3.69 37.77
C PRO A 122 21.89 -3.06 37.64
N GLU A 123 22.37 -2.36 38.68
CA GLU A 123 23.69 -1.71 38.75
C GLU A 123 24.89 -2.62 38.44
N GLU A 124 24.70 -3.94 38.37
CA GLU A 124 25.78 -4.89 38.06
C GLU A 124 26.23 -4.87 36.57
N MET A 125 25.49 -4.26 35.66
CA MET A 125 25.91 -4.20 34.25
C MET A 125 26.75 -2.97 33.89
N GLU A 126 26.71 -1.90 34.66
CA GLU A 126 27.57 -0.72 34.43
C GLU A 126 29.04 -0.98 34.74
N ALA A 127 29.32 -1.86 35.70
CA ALA A 127 30.71 -2.22 36.08
C ALA A 127 31.47 -2.99 34.99
N LYS A 128 30.77 -3.66 34.08
CA LYS A 128 31.41 -4.45 32.99
C LYS A 128 31.72 -3.63 31.74
N THR A 129 31.04 -2.52 31.56
CA THR A 129 31.25 -1.66 30.40
C THR A 129 32.43 -0.71 30.58
N ASN A 130 32.71 -0.30 31.83
CA ASN A 130 33.86 0.55 32.13
C ASN A 130 35.21 -0.17 32.05
N ILE A 131 35.25 -1.47 32.30
CA ILE A 131 36.49 -2.25 32.23
C ILE A 131 36.97 -2.46 30.78
N SER A 132 36.04 -2.45 29.81
CA SER A 132 36.38 -2.63 28.39
C SER A 132 36.89 -1.34 27.71
N LEU A 133 36.65 -0.18 28.27
CA LEU A 133 37.11 1.11 27.75
C LEU A 133 38.53 1.47 28.21
N GLU A 134 38.96 1.05 29.41
CA GLU A 134 40.32 1.30 29.91
C GLU A 134 41.39 0.49 29.20
N ILE A 135 41.06 -0.63 28.54
CA ILE A 135 42.02 -1.47 27.84
C ILE A 135 42.41 -0.92 26.45
N LEU A 136 41.67 0.03 25.93
CA LEU A 136 41.87 0.61 24.57
C LEU A 136 42.71 1.88 24.54
N GLU A 137 43.07 2.46 25.70
CA GLU A 137 43.88 3.69 25.75
C GLU A 137 45.39 3.45 25.98
N ASP A 138 45.83 2.19 26.18
CA ASP A 138 47.22 1.84 26.48
C ASP A 138 47.93 1.00 25.39
N THR A 139 47.61 1.28 24.08
CA THR A 139 48.39 0.64 22.99
C THR A 139 48.78 1.66 21.91
#